data_9453b56a9ab3ddfea14e195b7d8e460b
#
_entry.id   9453b56a9ab3ddfea14e195b7d8e460b
#
_cell.length_a   1.000
_cell.length_b   1.000
_cell.length_c   1.000
_cell.angle_alpha   90.00
_cell.angle_beta   90.00
_cell.angle_gamma   90.00
#
_symmetry.space_group_name_H-M   'P 1'
#
loop_
_entity.id
_entity.type
_entity.pdbx_description
1 polymer ?
#
loop_
_entity_poly.entity_id
_entity_poly.type
_entity_poly.pdbx_seq_one_letter_code
_entity_poly.pdbx_strand_id
1 'polypeptide(L)'
;MGCAIVNGHTILLLVVDRDYRGQGIGEGLLRECEETIRKNGFEKVVLGVGFDYLMPGVPTSRQWAPSVHEHLDPMVNTAASDFFEHRGYVHAWGACNCFDMRMQLEDFCQNDHRIGDMIDGILYRWAVDSDLNEICLCADDACQYQDESFSKYYCNASLYHGDSHQRVLVAEKQGRIVGTLIVSIETEGKDTGNVGCTCVATAEAHQGIATRMVMLGTRYLRDIGLKHANLSYTYSNLNKMYGASGYEISTYYFMGEKVIKLCET
;
A
#
# COMPACT_ATOMS: atom_id res chain seq x y z
N MET A 1 6.45 -28.32 8.39
CA MET A 1 7.87 -27.99 8.22
C MET A 1 8.01 -26.51 7.84
N GLY A 2 8.81 -26.05 6.84
CA GLY A 2 8.90 -24.62 6.51
C GLY A 2 9.39 -24.39 5.09
N CYS A 3 9.20 -23.17 4.57
CA CYS A 3 9.75 -22.73 3.29
C CYS A 3 10.07 -21.23 3.30
N ALA A 4 10.92 -20.81 2.37
CA ALA A 4 11.22 -19.42 2.12
C ALA A 4 11.30 -19.17 0.61
N ILE A 5 10.99 -17.95 0.20
CA ILE A 5 11.06 -17.49 -1.19
C ILE A 5 11.91 -16.21 -1.20
N VAL A 6 12.88 -16.17 -2.10
CA VAL A 6 13.77 -15.03 -2.31
C VAL A 6 13.65 -14.56 -3.76
N ASN A 7 13.60 -13.24 -3.97
CA ASN A 7 13.70 -12.60 -5.27
C ASN A 7 14.68 -11.42 -5.18
N GLY A 8 15.77 -11.49 -5.95
CA GLY A 8 16.85 -10.50 -5.86
C GLY A 8 17.43 -10.44 -4.44
N HIS A 9 17.30 -9.31 -3.77
CA HIS A 9 17.72 -9.08 -2.39
C HIS A 9 16.56 -9.14 -1.38
N THR A 10 15.35 -9.49 -1.81
CA THR A 10 14.14 -9.48 -0.99
C THR A 10 13.74 -10.90 -0.57
N ILE A 11 13.48 -11.10 0.72
CA ILE A 11 12.78 -12.27 1.22
C ILE A 11 11.28 -11.98 1.10
N LEU A 12 10.63 -12.63 0.13
CA LEU A 12 9.19 -12.47 -0.13
C LEU A 12 8.34 -13.25 0.87
N LEU A 13 8.83 -14.40 1.32
CA LEU A 13 8.13 -15.29 2.23
C LEU A 13 9.15 -16.07 3.07
N LEU A 14 8.88 -16.21 4.36
CA LEU A 14 9.54 -17.15 5.25
C LEU A 14 8.48 -17.67 6.23
N VAL A 15 8.13 -18.92 6.12
CA VAL A 15 7.12 -19.54 6.98
C VAL A 15 7.62 -20.85 7.55
N VAL A 16 7.24 -21.13 8.81
CA VAL A 16 7.45 -22.39 9.51
C VAL A 16 6.10 -22.83 10.07
N ASP A 17 5.71 -24.03 9.73
CA ASP A 17 4.54 -24.68 10.27
C ASP A 17 4.54 -24.62 11.80
N ARG A 18 3.39 -24.31 12.37
CA ARG A 18 3.23 -24.06 13.81
C ARG A 18 3.81 -25.17 14.68
N ASP A 19 3.60 -26.43 14.29
CA ASP A 19 4.02 -27.60 15.06
C ASP A 19 5.55 -27.84 15.01
N TYR A 20 6.25 -27.15 14.12
CA TYR A 20 7.71 -27.23 13.94
C TYR A 20 8.46 -25.95 14.35
N ARG A 21 7.77 -25.00 14.96
CA ARG A 21 8.40 -23.76 15.47
C ARG A 21 9.25 -24.05 16.72
N GLY A 22 10.20 -23.18 17.01
CA GLY A 22 11.10 -23.31 18.15
C GLY A 22 12.21 -24.36 18.00
N GLN A 23 12.34 -25.01 16.82
CA GLN A 23 13.32 -26.06 16.54
C GLN A 23 14.48 -25.59 15.64
N GLY A 24 14.68 -24.29 15.47
CA GLY A 24 15.76 -23.73 14.63
C GLY A 24 15.48 -23.68 13.14
N ILE A 25 14.35 -24.23 12.66
CA ILE A 25 14.04 -24.29 11.21
C ILE A 25 13.97 -22.90 10.60
N GLY A 26 13.29 -21.95 11.25
CA GLY A 26 13.19 -20.57 10.77
C GLY A 26 14.54 -19.87 10.64
N GLU A 27 15.43 -20.10 11.60
CA GLU A 27 16.79 -19.59 11.58
C GLU A 27 17.63 -20.22 10.46
N GLY A 28 17.49 -21.51 10.25
CA GLY A 28 18.13 -22.22 9.14
C GLY A 28 17.68 -21.66 7.79
N LEU A 29 16.37 -21.47 7.59
CA LEU A 29 15.82 -20.88 6.37
C LEU A 29 16.30 -19.43 6.17
N LEU A 30 16.32 -18.61 7.22
CA LEU A 30 16.79 -17.24 7.13
C LEU A 30 18.28 -17.17 6.70
N ARG A 31 19.12 -18.01 7.33
CA ARG A 31 20.53 -18.09 6.98
C ARG A 31 20.75 -18.50 5.51
N GLU A 32 20.01 -19.47 5.00
CA GLU A 32 20.05 -19.86 3.59
C GLU A 32 19.59 -18.75 2.65
N CYS A 33 18.56 -17.96 3.04
CA CYS A 33 18.14 -16.78 2.30
C CYS A 33 19.25 -15.73 2.24
N GLU A 34 19.83 -15.37 3.38
CA GLU A 34 20.93 -14.38 3.47
C GLU A 34 22.15 -14.83 2.67
N GLU A 35 22.49 -16.12 2.71
CA GLU A 35 23.60 -16.69 1.96
C GLU A 35 23.33 -16.68 0.45
N THR A 36 22.10 -17.01 0.03
CA THR A 36 21.70 -16.96 -1.39
C THR A 36 21.76 -15.53 -1.92
N ILE A 37 21.25 -14.57 -1.17
CA ILE A 37 21.28 -13.15 -1.52
C ILE A 37 22.73 -12.65 -1.65
N ARG A 38 23.60 -13.04 -0.70
CA ARG A 38 25.03 -12.71 -0.71
C ARG A 38 25.73 -13.29 -1.94
N LYS A 39 25.50 -14.57 -2.27
CA LYS A 39 26.05 -15.24 -3.46
C LYS A 39 25.62 -14.56 -4.76
N ASN A 40 24.43 -13.97 -4.76
CA ASN A 40 23.95 -13.20 -5.90
C ASN A 40 24.52 -11.76 -5.97
N GLY A 41 25.45 -11.40 -5.08
CA GLY A 41 26.16 -10.13 -5.11
C GLY A 41 25.44 -8.97 -4.41
N PHE A 42 24.43 -9.23 -3.62
CA PHE A 42 23.74 -8.19 -2.87
C PHE A 42 24.33 -8.02 -1.46
N GLU A 43 24.44 -6.78 -1.02
CA GLU A 43 24.96 -6.41 0.30
C GLU A 43 23.86 -6.13 1.32
N LYS A 44 22.60 -6.18 0.90
CA LYS A 44 21.44 -5.91 1.74
C LYS A 44 20.35 -6.96 1.53
N VAL A 45 19.72 -7.36 2.61
CA VAL A 45 18.49 -8.17 2.62
C VAL A 45 17.33 -7.29 3.04
N VAL A 46 16.20 -7.42 2.37
CA VAL A 46 14.97 -6.66 2.62
C VAL A 46 13.81 -7.61 2.85
N LEU A 47 12.90 -7.24 3.74
CA LEU A 47 11.67 -7.96 4.05
C LEU A 47 10.47 -7.20 3.46
N GLY A 48 9.86 -7.74 2.41
CA GLY A 48 8.57 -7.30 1.91
C GLY A 48 8.52 -5.91 1.29
N VAL A 49 9.55 -5.39 0.69
CA VAL A 49 9.54 -4.08 0.04
C VAL A 49 9.50 -4.20 -1.47
N GLY A 50 8.64 -3.44 -2.13
CA GLY A 50 8.49 -3.41 -3.57
C GLY A 50 7.16 -3.96 -4.06
N PHE A 51 6.90 -3.81 -5.34
CA PHE A 51 5.60 -4.08 -5.93
C PHE A 51 5.35 -5.55 -6.32
N ASP A 52 6.41 -6.37 -6.33
CA ASP A 52 6.34 -7.80 -6.62
C ASP A 52 6.31 -8.67 -5.35
N TYR A 53 5.90 -8.10 -4.22
CA TYR A 53 5.85 -8.79 -2.95
C TYR A 53 4.49 -9.48 -2.72
N LEU A 54 4.53 -10.58 -1.97
CA LEU A 54 3.30 -11.25 -1.50
C LEU A 54 2.67 -10.52 -0.32
N MET A 55 3.49 -9.83 0.47
CA MET A 55 3.07 -9.02 1.62
C MET A 55 3.97 -7.77 1.73
N PRO A 56 3.42 -6.63 2.21
CA PRO A 56 4.17 -5.38 2.32
C PRO A 56 5.32 -5.44 3.34
N GLY A 57 5.31 -6.42 4.21
CA GLY A 57 6.30 -6.65 5.25
C GLY A 57 5.89 -7.81 6.15
N VAL A 58 6.49 -7.90 7.33
CA VAL A 58 6.13 -8.88 8.36
C VAL A 58 4.95 -8.33 9.15
N PRO A 59 3.75 -8.95 9.12
CA PRO A 59 2.59 -8.49 9.86
C PRO A 59 2.87 -8.48 11.37
N THR A 60 2.45 -7.41 12.04
CA THR A 60 2.70 -7.23 13.47
C THR A 60 1.64 -6.34 14.10
N SER A 61 1.48 -6.42 15.42
CA SER A 61 0.71 -5.46 16.21
C SER A 61 1.56 -4.31 16.77
N ARG A 62 2.87 -4.29 16.47
CA ARG A 62 3.77 -3.25 16.96
C ARG A 62 3.71 -2.01 16.07
N GLN A 63 3.58 -0.86 16.71
CA GLN A 63 3.69 0.45 16.10
C GLN A 63 5.08 1.04 16.40
N TRP A 64 5.81 1.47 15.38
CA TRP A 64 7.14 2.10 15.52
C TRP A 64 7.09 3.62 15.53
N ALA A 65 6.08 4.22 14.92
CA ALA A 65 5.90 5.67 14.91
C ALA A 65 4.49 6.04 15.40
N PRO A 66 4.29 7.26 15.95
CA PRO A 66 2.98 7.70 16.40
C PRO A 66 1.94 7.66 15.28
N SER A 67 0.76 7.14 15.60
CA SER A 67 -0.41 7.14 14.74
C SER A 67 -1.57 7.83 15.42
N VAL A 68 -2.46 8.43 14.63
CA VAL A 68 -3.72 8.99 15.14
C VAL A 68 -4.82 7.94 15.26
N HIS A 69 -4.62 6.77 14.66
CA HIS A 69 -5.54 5.64 14.71
C HIS A 69 -4.79 4.43 15.24
N GLU A 70 -5.32 3.82 16.29
CA GLU A 70 -4.66 2.73 17.02
C GLU A 70 -5.45 1.41 16.94
N HIS A 71 -6.34 1.29 15.97
CA HIS A 71 -7.04 0.03 15.77
C HIS A 71 -6.11 -0.98 15.11
N LEU A 72 -5.83 -2.08 15.80
CA LEU A 72 -4.95 -3.14 15.35
C LEU A 72 -5.74 -4.44 15.11
N ASP A 73 -5.32 -5.21 14.12
CA ASP A 73 -5.85 -6.55 13.93
C ASP A 73 -5.45 -7.44 15.14
N PRO A 74 -6.41 -7.95 15.91
CA PRO A 74 -6.13 -8.76 17.09
C PRO A 74 -5.49 -10.11 16.75
N MET A 75 -5.53 -10.54 15.49
CA MET A 75 -4.90 -11.78 15.04
C MET A 75 -3.41 -11.65 14.79
N VAL A 76 -2.89 -10.42 14.71
CA VAL A 76 -1.47 -10.13 14.48
C VAL A 76 -0.76 -9.85 15.79
N ASN A 77 0.45 -10.34 15.94
CA ASN A 77 1.30 -10.15 17.12
C ASN A 77 2.75 -9.81 16.75
N THR A 78 3.61 -9.61 17.74
CA THR A 78 5.00 -9.19 17.53
C THR A 78 5.99 -10.34 17.25
N ALA A 79 5.60 -11.59 17.44
CA ALA A 79 6.54 -12.72 17.45
C ALA A 79 7.36 -12.87 16.15
N ALA A 80 6.74 -12.57 15.01
CA ALA A 80 7.42 -12.66 13.72
C ALA A 80 8.37 -11.48 13.50
N SER A 81 7.99 -10.25 13.85
CA SER A 81 8.89 -9.08 13.78
C SER A 81 10.05 -9.23 14.78
N ASP A 82 9.78 -9.69 15.99
CA ASP A 82 10.81 -9.95 17.01
C ASP A 82 11.84 -10.97 16.51
N PHE A 83 11.41 -12.00 15.78
CA PHE A 83 12.32 -12.98 15.19
C PHE A 83 13.37 -12.32 14.30
N PHE A 84 12.98 -11.38 13.46
CA PHE A 84 13.89 -10.67 12.56
C PHE A 84 14.72 -9.61 13.29
N GLU A 85 14.11 -8.82 14.19
CA GLU A 85 14.80 -7.78 14.96
C GLU A 85 15.93 -8.38 15.82
N HIS A 86 15.69 -9.52 16.50
CA HIS A 86 16.72 -10.24 17.26
C HIS A 86 17.86 -10.79 16.39
N ARG A 87 17.71 -10.80 15.06
CA ARG A 87 18.74 -11.23 14.09
C ARG A 87 19.35 -10.07 13.32
N GLY A 88 19.19 -8.86 13.84
CA GLY A 88 19.83 -7.64 13.35
C GLY A 88 19.13 -6.97 12.18
N TYR A 89 17.87 -7.33 11.92
CA TYR A 89 17.04 -6.54 11.02
C TYR A 89 16.56 -5.27 11.71
N VAL A 90 16.62 -4.16 11.02
CA VAL A 90 16.12 -2.86 11.47
C VAL A 90 14.99 -2.41 10.58
N HIS A 91 14.16 -1.50 11.04
CA HIS A 91 13.06 -0.97 10.24
C HIS A 91 13.62 -0.19 9.03
N ALA A 92 13.22 -0.59 7.84
CA ALA A 92 13.58 0.12 6.62
C ALA A 92 13.03 1.56 6.64
N TRP A 93 13.66 2.44 5.92
CA TRP A 93 13.28 3.85 5.78
C TRP A 93 13.26 4.63 7.11
N GLY A 94 14.06 4.26 8.07
CA GLY A 94 14.27 5.06 9.28
C GLY A 94 13.03 5.24 10.17
N ALA A 95 12.33 4.16 10.48
CA ALA A 95 11.18 4.16 11.39
C ALA A 95 9.84 4.66 10.80
N CYS A 96 9.64 4.50 9.51
CA CYS A 96 8.31 4.64 8.93
C CYS A 96 7.44 3.42 9.26
N ASN A 97 6.21 3.65 9.70
CA ASN A 97 5.21 2.59 9.74
C ASN A 97 4.72 2.32 8.31
N CYS A 98 4.56 1.03 8.01
CA CYS A 98 3.75 0.57 6.90
C CYS A 98 2.51 -0.13 7.48
N PHE A 99 1.35 0.10 6.90
CA PHE A 99 0.11 -0.40 7.46
C PHE A 99 -0.99 -0.55 6.40
N ASP A 100 -1.92 -1.44 6.69
CA ASP A 100 -3.20 -1.48 6.00
C ASP A 100 -4.24 -0.70 6.80
N MET A 101 -5.21 -0.12 6.11
CA MET A 101 -6.35 0.53 6.72
C MET A 101 -7.65 -0.06 6.16
N ARG A 102 -8.71 0.01 6.96
CA ARG A 102 -10.04 -0.46 6.58
C ARG A 102 -11.13 0.45 7.09
N MET A 103 -12.32 0.29 6.52
CA MET A 103 -13.54 1.00 6.91
C MET A 103 -14.75 0.11 6.69
N GLN A 104 -15.71 0.17 7.62
CA GLN A 104 -17.07 -0.31 7.39
C GLN A 104 -17.84 0.76 6.62
N LEU A 105 -18.35 0.43 5.44
CA LEU A 105 -18.97 1.42 4.57
C LEU A 105 -20.35 1.91 5.08
N GLU A 106 -20.99 1.16 5.97
CA GLU A 106 -22.20 1.62 6.67
C GLU A 106 -21.93 2.83 7.59
N ASP A 107 -20.71 2.92 8.13
CA ASP A 107 -20.28 4.02 8.99
C ASP A 107 -19.86 5.26 8.19
N PHE A 108 -19.76 5.16 6.88
CA PHE A 108 -19.38 6.29 6.03
C PHE A 108 -20.53 7.28 5.88
N CYS A 109 -20.46 8.37 6.61
CA CYS A 109 -21.49 9.40 6.67
C CYS A 109 -21.08 10.74 6.03
N GLN A 110 -19.94 10.79 5.34
CA GLN A 110 -19.40 12.04 4.84
C GLN A 110 -19.82 12.34 3.40
N ASN A 111 -20.12 13.60 3.16
CA ASN A 111 -20.17 14.28 1.87
C ASN A 111 -21.44 14.12 1.01
N ASP A 112 -22.05 15.26 0.68
CA ASP A 112 -23.15 15.34 -0.30
C ASP A 112 -22.65 15.32 -1.76
N HIS A 113 -21.35 15.47 -1.98
CA HIS A 113 -20.74 15.50 -3.30
C HIS A 113 -20.67 14.12 -3.97
N ARG A 114 -20.77 14.10 -5.30
CA ARG A 114 -20.71 12.90 -6.13
C ARG A 114 -19.60 12.98 -7.19
N ILE A 115 -19.22 11.85 -7.72
CA ILE A 115 -18.39 11.79 -8.92
C ILE A 115 -19.20 12.38 -10.08
N GLY A 116 -18.63 13.36 -10.76
CA GLY A 116 -19.29 14.23 -11.74
C GLY A 116 -19.47 15.67 -11.25
N ASP A 117 -19.33 15.92 -9.95
CA ASP A 117 -19.46 17.27 -9.40
C ASP A 117 -18.19 18.09 -9.60
N MET A 118 -18.41 19.40 -9.78
CA MET A 118 -17.35 20.41 -9.71
C MET A 118 -17.32 21.00 -8.30
N ILE A 119 -16.17 20.93 -7.65
CA ILE A 119 -15.98 21.35 -6.27
C ILE A 119 -14.74 22.25 -6.21
N ASP A 120 -14.90 23.49 -5.77
CA ASP A 120 -13.82 24.48 -5.68
C ASP A 120 -13.03 24.65 -7.01
N GLY A 121 -13.74 24.59 -8.14
CA GLY A 121 -13.16 24.72 -9.49
C GLY A 121 -12.45 23.47 -10.01
N ILE A 122 -12.60 22.32 -9.35
CA ILE A 122 -12.06 21.03 -9.72
C ILE A 122 -13.21 20.08 -10.06
N LEU A 123 -13.18 19.49 -11.25
CA LEU A 123 -14.12 18.45 -11.68
C LEU A 123 -13.59 17.08 -11.26
N TYR A 124 -14.37 16.34 -10.48
CA TYR A 124 -14.06 14.96 -10.09
C TYR A 124 -14.86 13.99 -10.97
N ARG A 125 -14.20 13.30 -11.87
CA ARG A 125 -14.85 12.41 -12.82
C ARG A 125 -14.11 11.09 -13.02
N TRP A 126 -14.80 10.12 -13.60
CA TRP A 126 -14.13 8.91 -14.07
C TRP A 126 -13.24 9.24 -15.27
N ALA A 127 -12.07 8.62 -15.30
CA ALA A 127 -11.15 8.73 -16.43
C ALA A 127 -11.69 8.01 -17.66
N VAL A 128 -11.25 8.48 -18.81
CA VAL A 128 -11.45 7.84 -20.13
C VAL A 128 -10.09 7.58 -20.79
N ASP A 129 -10.06 6.75 -21.83
CA ASP A 129 -8.81 6.33 -22.49
C ASP A 129 -7.90 7.50 -22.90
N SER A 130 -8.47 8.62 -23.33
CA SER A 130 -7.70 9.80 -23.71
C SER A 130 -6.99 10.50 -22.56
N ASP A 131 -7.34 10.19 -21.30
CA ASP A 131 -6.73 10.80 -20.12
C ASP A 131 -5.40 10.13 -19.72
N LEU A 132 -5.10 8.93 -20.25
CA LEU A 132 -3.98 8.11 -19.83
C LEU A 132 -2.66 8.87 -19.74
N ASN A 133 -2.34 9.66 -20.75
CA ASN A 133 -1.07 10.40 -20.78
C ASN A 133 -0.97 11.43 -19.65
N GLU A 134 -2.03 12.19 -19.40
CA GLU A 134 -2.05 13.19 -18.32
C GLU A 134 -2.08 12.53 -16.93
N ILE A 135 -2.76 11.40 -16.79
CA ILE A 135 -2.77 10.59 -15.58
C ILE A 135 -1.34 10.14 -15.25
N CYS A 136 -0.62 9.59 -16.24
CA CYS A 136 0.76 9.17 -16.04
C CYS A 136 1.68 10.33 -15.63
N LEU A 137 1.56 11.48 -16.28
CA LEU A 137 2.31 12.68 -15.92
C LEU A 137 2.01 13.15 -14.50
N CYS A 138 0.74 13.16 -14.10
CA CYS A 138 0.33 13.53 -12.73
C CYS A 138 0.89 12.54 -11.69
N ALA A 139 0.83 11.24 -11.96
CA ALA A 139 1.30 10.20 -11.05
C ALA A 139 2.82 10.26 -10.87
N ASP A 140 3.58 10.46 -11.95
CA ASP A 140 5.04 10.56 -11.89
C ASP A 140 5.50 11.87 -11.24
N ASP A 141 4.81 13.00 -11.47
CA ASP A 141 5.07 14.26 -10.76
C ASP A 141 4.83 14.13 -9.25
N ALA A 142 3.72 13.51 -8.86
CA ALA A 142 3.37 13.31 -7.46
C ALA A 142 4.37 12.40 -6.71
N CYS A 143 5.00 11.47 -7.40
CA CYS A 143 5.86 10.43 -6.84
C CYS A 143 7.32 10.52 -7.34
N GLN A 144 7.78 11.69 -7.78
CA GLN A 144 9.13 11.93 -8.31
C GLN A 144 10.27 11.58 -7.35
N TYR A 145 9.97 11.36 -6.06
CA TYR A 145 10.94 10.93 -5.04
C TYR A 145 11.15 9.41 -5.02
N GLN A 146 10.41 8.66 -5.81
CA GLN A 146 10.57 7.20 -5.93
C GLN A 146 11.55 6.86 -7.05
N ASP A 147 12.28 5.76 -6.87
CA ASP A 147 13.26 5.28 -7.86
C ASP A 147 12.59 4.75 -9.14
N GLU A 148 11.31 4.37 -9.06
CA GLU A 148 10.54 3.84 -10.18
C GLU A 148 9.35 4.73 -10.53
N SER A 149 9.05 4.81 -11.83
CA SER A 149 7.87 5.51 -12.34
C SER A 149 6.58 4.97 -11.73
N PHE A 150 5.79 5.86 -11.14
CA PHE A 150 4.50 5.50 -10.52
C PHE A 150 3.39 5.34 -11.56
N SER A 151 3.57 5.89 -12.76
CA SER A 151 2.63 5.76 -13.88
C SER A 151 2.37 4.30 -14.29
N LYS A 152 3.30 3.38 -13.99
CA LYS A 152 3.14 1.95 -14.28
C LYS A 152 1.83 1.35 -13.75
N TYR A 153 1.31 1.86 -12.62
CA TYR A 153 0.04 1.39 -12.05
C TYR A 153 -1.18 1.79 -12.87
N TYR A 154 -1.04 2.81 -13.70
CA TYR A 154 -2.11 3.36 -14.51
C TYR A 154 -2.09 2.89 -15.96
N CYS A 155 -1.03 2.21 -16.39
CA CYS A 155 -0.87 1.76 -17.80
C CYS A 155 -1.72 0.54 -18.18
N ASN A 156 -2.51 -0.02 -17.28
CA ASN A 156 -3.41 -1.12 -17.59
C ASN A 156 -4.69 -0.59 -18.29
N ALA A 157 -4.87 -0.92 -19.54
CA ALA A 157 -6.02 -0.47 -20.34
C ALA A 157 -7.39 -0.83 -19.72
N SER A 158 -7.49 -1.92 -18.98
CA SER A 158 -8.74 -2.33 -18.32
C SER A 158 -9.25 -1.31 -17.29
N LEU A 159 -8.39 -0.42 -16.78
CA LEU A 159 -8.77 0.63 -15.82
C LEU A 159 -9.73 1.66 -16.42
N TYR A 160 -9.75 1.80 -17.73
CA TYR A 160 -10.50 2.84 -18.46
C TYR A 160 -11.79 2.30 -19.07
N HIS A 161 -12.03 1.00 -19.01
CA HIS A 161 -13.26 0.37 -19.47
C HIS A 161 -14.28 0.31 -18.33
N GLY A 162 -15.46 0.88 -18.55
CA GLY A 162 -16.47 1.09 -17.50
C GLY A 162 -17.06 -0.16 -16.84
N ASP A 163 -16.81 -1.35 -17.38
CA ASP A 163 -17.23 -2.66 -16.89
C ASP A 163 -16.12 -3.40 -16.11
N SER A 164 -14.96 -2.80 -15.96
CA SER A 164 -13.86 -3.39 -15.22
C SER A 164 -14.09 -3.33 -13.70
N HIS A 165 -13.46 -4.28 -12.96
CA HIS A 165 -13.43 -4.25 -11.50
C HIS A 165 -12.55 -3.11 -10.94
N GLN A 166 -11.87 -2.38 -11.81
CA GLN A 166 -11.04 -1.24 -11.46
C GLN A 166 -11.39 -0.04 -12.32
N ARG A 167 -11.38 1.14 -11.72
CA ARG A 167 -11.61 2.41 -12.41
C ARG A 167 -10.69 3.49 -11.87
N VAL A 168 -10.34 4.44 -12.70
CA VAL A 168 -9.57 5.63 -12.28
C VAL A 168 -10.52 6.81 -12.08
N LEU A 169 -10.48 7.38 -10.87
CA LEU A 169 -11.07 8.67 -10.56
C LEU A 169 -10.02 9.75 -10.79
N VAL A 170 -10.34 10.80 -11.51
CA VAL A 170 -9.46 11.93 -11.74
C VAL A 170 -10.05 13.22 -11.15
N ALA A 171 -9.16 14.10 -10.73
CA ALA A 171 -9.43 15.49 -10.40
C ALA A 171 -8.90 16.36 -11.56
N GLU A 172 -9.80 17.05 -12.26
CA GLU A 172 -9.49 17.91 -13.41
C GLU A 172 -9.65 19.37 -13.03
N LYS A 173 -8.62 20.18 -13.26
CA LYS A 173 -8.62 21.62 -13.05
C LYS A 173 -8.19 22.34 -14.34
N GLN A 174 -9.07 23.17 -14.87
CA GLN A 174 -8.81 23.92 -16.11
C GLN A 174 -8.36 23.04 -17.27
N GLY A 175 -8.99 21.86 -17.44
CA GLY A 175 -8.69 20.91 -18.52
C GLY A 175 -7.41 20.11 -18.32
N ARG A 176 -6.78 20.13 -17.14
CA ARG A 176 -5.60 19.33 -16.80
C ARG A 176 -5.89 18.39 -15.63
N ILE A 177 -5.37 17.19 -15.68
CA ILE A 177 -5.48 16.24 -14.58
C ILE A 177 -4.46 16.61 -13.51
N VAL A 178 -4.97 16.94 -12.32
CA VAL A 178 -4.19 17.36 -11.16
C VAL A 178 -4.25 16.36 -10.00
N GLY A 179 -5.07 15.33 -10.15
CA GLY A 179 -5.14 14.23 -9.18
C GLY A 179 -5.68 12.95 -9.80
N THR A 180 -5.26 11.82 -9.27
CA THR A 180 -5.66 10.48 -9.74
C THR A 180 -5.78 9.51 -8.55
N LEU A 181 -6.73 8.59 -8.63
CA LEU A 181 -7.02 7.56 -7.62
C LEU A 181 -7.54 6.31 -8.33
N ILE A 182 -7.04 5.13 -7.97
CA ILE A 182 -7.62 3.86 -8.42
C ILE A 182 -8.67 3.41 -7.41
N VAL A 183 -9.86 3.10 -7.90
CA VAL A 183 -10.93 2.45 -7.14
C VAL A 183 -11.11 1.05 -7.71
N SER A 184 -11.07 0.02 -6.87
CA SER A 184 -11.21 -1.37 -7.29
C SER A 184 -12.21 -2.14 -6.42
N ILE A 185 -12.77 -3.19 -7.00
CA ILE A 185 -13.68 -4.14 -6.33
C ILE A 185 -12.95 -5.48 -6.27
N GLU A 186 -12.84 -6.05 -5.08
CA GLU A 186 -12.21 -7.37 -4.91
C GLU A 186 -13.10 -8.46 -5.49
N THR A 187 -12.51 -9.32 -6.30
CA THR A 187 -13.26 -10.42 -6.97
C THR A 187 -13.52 -11.62 -6.06
N GLU A 188 -12.67 -11.82 -5.06
CA GLU A 188 -12.76 -12.95 -4.14
C GLU A 188 -13.53 -12.62 -2.85
N GLY A 189 -13.48 -11.39 -2.38
CA GLY A 189 -14.24 -10.91 -1.22
C GLY A 189 -15.42 -10.05 -1.66
N LYS A 190 -16.50 -10.66 -2.08
CA LYS A 190 -17.69 -10.07 -2.75
C LYS A 190 -18.26 -8.77 -2.19
N ASP A 191 -17.85 -8.35 -1.00
CA ASP A 191 -18.37 -7.19 -0.28
C ASP A 191 -17.32 -6.11 -0.04
N THR A 192 -16.14 -6.23 -0.65
CA THR A 192 -14.99 -5.36 -0.36
C THR A 192 -14.50 -4.62 -1.61
N GLY A 193 -14.20 -3.35 -1.43
CA GLY A 193 -13.51 -2.55 -2.44
C GLY A 193 -12.28 -1.87 -1.87
N ASN A 194 -11.44 -1.31 -2.75
CA ASN A 194 -10.24 -0.60 -2.38
C ASN A 194 -10.21 0.79 -3.00
N VAL A 195 -9.57 1.72 -2.30
CA VAL A 195 -9.12 3.00 -2.83
C VAL A 195 -7.59 3.05 -2.68
N GLY A 196 -6.88 3.38 -3.74
CA GLY A 196 -5.42 3.34 -3.68
C GLY A 196 -4.73 4.09 -4.80
N CYS A 197 -3.41 4.05 -4.82
CA CYS A 197 -2.59 4.77 -5.80
C CYS A 197 -3.00 6.25 -5.91
N THR A 198 -3.28 6.92 -4.76
CA THR A 198 -3.74 8.30 -4.73
C THR A 198 -2.57 9.24 -5.00
N CYS A 199 -2.64 9.99 -6.09
CA CYS A 199 -1.64 10.98 -6.47
C CYS A 199 -2.29 12.35 -6.64
N VAL A 200 -1.55 13.41 -6.31
CA VAL A 200 -1.92 14.81 -6.60
C VAL A 200 -0.67 15.51 -7.08
N ALA A 201 -0.79 16.21 -8.20
CA ALA A 201 0.31 16.98 -8.77
C ALA A 201 0.94 17.90 -7.72
N THR A 202 2.27 17.97 -7.69
CA THR A 202 3.04 18.69 -6.66
C THR A 202 2.59 20.14 -6.49
N ALA A 203 2.28 20.81 -7.61
CA ALA A 203 1.81 22.21 -7.60
C ALA A 203 0.42 22.40 -6.96
N GLU A 204 -0.37 21.33 -6.85
CA GLU A 204 -1.72 21.35 -6.28
C GLU A 204 -1.80 20.60 -4.94
N ALA A 205 -0.66 20.25 -4.36
CA ALA A 205 -0.59 19.58 -3.07
C ALA A 205 -1.18 20.43 -1.93
N HIS A 206 -1.61 19.77 -0.87
CA HIS A 206 -2.14 20.39 0.36
C HIS A 206 -3.45 21.20 0.21
N GLN A 207 -4.16 21.06 -0.92
CA GLN A 207 -5.47 21.71 -1.14
C GLN A 207 -6.66 20.78 -0.83
N GLY A 208 -6.43 19.63 -0.20
CA GLY A 208 -7.48 18.67 0.15
C GLY A 208 -7.97 17.79 -1.00
N ILE A 209 -7.35 17.88 -2.19
CA ILE A 209 -7.74 17.12 -3.37
C ILE A 209 -7.69 15.62 -3.12
N ALA A 210 -6.59 15.10 -2.58
CA ALA A 210 -6.43 13.69 -2.27
C ALA A 210 -7.52 13.18 -1.31
N THR A 211 -7.75 13.87 -0.21
CA THR A 211 -8.78 13.52 0.78
C THR A 211 -10.17 13.48 0.13
N ARG A 212 -10.48 14.45 -0.72
CA ARG A 212 -11.76 14.51 -1.44
C ARG A 212 -11.92 13.35 -2.41
N MET A 213 -10.87 13.00 -3.16
CA MET A 213 -10.89 11.85 -4.05
C MET A 213 -11.11 10.54 -3.29
N VAL A 214 -10.44 10.36 -2.14
CA VAL A 214 -10.66 9.21 -1.27
C VAL A 214 -12.11 9.14 -0.80
N MET A 215 -12.68 10.26 -0.33
CA MET A 215 -14.09 10.33 0.09
C MET A 215 -15.06 9.99 -1.06
N LEU A 216 -14.82 10.49 -2.26
CA LEU A 216 -15.66 10.21 -3.44
C LEU A 216 -15.56 8.75 -3.87
N GLY A 217 -14.35 8.18 -3.90
CA GLY A 217 -14.13 6.77 -4.18
C GLY A 217 -14.78 5.86 -3.15
N THR A 218 -14.64 6.17 -1.86
CA THR A 218 -15.28 5.44 -0.75
C THR A 218 -16.81 5.49 -0.86
N ARG A 219 -17.36 6.67 -1.14
CA ARG A 219 -18.80 6.83 -1.37
C ARG A 219 -19.28 5.97 -2.54
N TYR A 220 -18.55 5.96 -3.65
CA TYR A 220 -18.89 5.11 -4.78
C TYR A 220 -18.95 3.63 -4.40
N LEU A 221 -17.96 3.11 -3.64
CA LEU A 221 -17.96 1.73 -3.15
C LEU A 221 -19.19 1.43 -2.30
N ARG A 222 -19.59 2.34 -1.40
CA ARG A 222 -20.81 2.22 -0.62
C ARG A 222 -22.07 2.21 -1.50
N ASP A 223 -22.15 3.13 -2.44
CA ASP A 223 -23.35 3.35 -3.27
C ASP A 223 -23.60 2.17 -4.24
N ILE A 224 -22.56 1.40 -4.60
CA ILE A 224 -22.70 0.13 -5.34
C ILE A 224 -22.97 -1.08 -4.45
N GLY A 225 -23.11 -0.89 -3.14
CA GLY A 225 -23.57 -1.90 -2.19
C GLY A 225 -22.48 -2.73 -1.53
N LEU A 226 -21.21 -2.32 -1.59
CA LEU A 226 -20.14 -2.99 -0.85
C LEU A 226 -20.25 -2.66 0.65
N LYS A 227 -19.73 -3.56 1.49
CA LYS A 227 -19.76 -3.42 2.95
C LYS A 227 -18.47 -2.89 3.53
N HIS A 228 -17.35 -3.17 2.88
CA HIS A 228 -16.01 -2.84 3.36
C HIS A 228 -15.23 -2.08 2.32
N ALA A 229 -14.42 -1.13 2.78
CA ALA A 229 -13.38 -0.51 2.00
C ALA A 229 -12.03 -0.76 2.67
N ASN A 230 -11.06 -1.22 1.89
CA ASN A 230 -9.70 -1.45 2.32
C ASN A 230 -8.76 -0.47 1.63
N LEU A 231 -7.64 -0.26 2.27
CA LEU A 231 -6.47 0.40 1.72
C LEU A 231 -5.28 -0.45 2.13
N SER A 232 -4.71 -1.14 1.16
CA SER A 232 -3.54 -1.96 1.40
C SER A 232 -2.28 -1.16 1.17
N TYR A 233 -1.29 -1.38 2.02
CA TYR A 233 0.04 -0.87 1.90
C TYR A 233 0.12 0.66 1.79
N THR A 234 -0.05 1.30 2.92
CA THR A 234 0.25 2.73 3.04
C THR A 234 1.32 2.98 4.09
N TYR A 235 1.94 4.16 4.10
CA TYR A 235 3.09 4.44 4.95
C TYR A 235 3.16 5.91 5.38
N SER A 236 4.06 6.21 6.30
CA SER A 236 4.30 7.57 6.80
C SER A 236 3.04 8.22 7.41
N ASN A 237 2.81 9.48 7.10
CA ASN A 237 1.68 10.27 7.60
C ASN A 237 0.41 10.15 6.76
N LEU A 238 0.36 9.25 5.78
CA LEU A 238 -0.83 9.06 4.93
C LEU A 238 -2.04 8.57 5.72
N ASN A 239 -1.83 7.94 6.89
CA ASN A 239 -2.91 7.58 7.82
C ASN A 239 -3.78 8.78 8.21
N LYS A 240 -3.23 10.00 8.26
CA LYS A 240 -4.00 11.21 8.57
C LYS A 240 -5.00 11.56 7.47
N MET A 241 -4.57 11.42 6.21
CA MET A 241 -5.42 11.69 5.05
C MET A 241 -6.57 10.67 4.96
N TYR A 242 -6.25 9.39 5.06
CA TYR A 242 -7.26 8.33 5.01
C TYR A 242 -8.13 8.31 6.27
N GLY A 243 -7.54 8.56 7.44
CA GLY A 243 -8.28 8.68 8.70
C GLY A 243 -9.27 9.83 8.70
N ALA A 244 -8.97 10.95 8.02
CA ALA A 244 -9.92 12.03 7.81
C ALA A 244 -11.16 11.60 7.01
N SER A 245 -11.05 10.52 6.23
CA SER A 245 -12.17 9.89 5.51
C SER A 245 -12.85 8.78 6.31
N GLY A 246 -12.37 8.45 7.51
CA GLY A 246 -12.94 7.44 8.41
C GLY A 246 -12.27 6.07 8.37
N TYR A 247 -11.15 5.92 7.65
CA TYR A 247 -10.37 4.69 7.66
C TYR A 247 -9.58 4.53 8.97
N GLU A 248 -9.53 3.32 9.49
CA GLU A 248 -8.75 2.93 10.65
C GLU A 248 -7.63 1.96 10.27
N ILE A 249 -6.49 2.02 10.97
CA ILE A 249 -5.40 1.07 10.77
C ILE A 249 -5.85 -0.31 11.24
N SER A 250 -5.73 -1.30 10.37
CA SER A 250 -6.08 -2.70 10.67
C SER A 250 -4.85 -3.55 10.97
N THR A 251 -3.75 -3.31 10.29
CA THR A 251 -2.52 -4.09 10.46
C THR A 251 -1.30 -3.19 10.30
N TYR A 252 -0.32 -3.33 11.19
CA TYR A 252 1.03 -2.79 10.96
C TYR A 252 1.93 -3.84 10.34
N TYR A 253 2.93 -3.37 9.59
CA TYR A 253 3.97 -4.20 9.01
C TYR A 253 5.35 -3.75 9.43
N PHE A 254 6.18 -4.69 9.84
CA PHE A 254 7.61 -4.51 9.99
C PHE A 254 8.28 -4.69 8.62
N MET A 255 8.75 -3.61 8.05
CA MET A 255 9.51 -3.59 6.80
C MET A 255 10.98 -3.62 7.16
N GLY A 256 11.53 -4.81 7.34
CA GLY A 256 12.87 -4.98 7.87
C GLY A 256 13.93 -4.92 6.77
N GLU A 257 15.10 -4.37 7.11
CA GLU A 257 16.30 -4.50 6.29
C GLU A 257 17.51 -4.87 7.14
N LYS A 258 18.48 -5.54 6.52
CA LYS A 258 19.73 -5.92 7.15
C LYS A 258 20.87 -5.83 6.13
N VAL A 259 21.95 -5.14 6.51
CA VAL A 259 23.20 -5.15 5.72
C VAL A 259 23.93 -6.47 5.98
N ILE A 260 24.32 -7.15 4.91
CA ILE A 260 25.12 -8.37 4.91
C ILE A 260 26.43 -8.09 4.19
N LYS A 261 27.55 -8.39 4.84
CA LYS A 261 28.87 -8.19 4.17
C LYS A 261 29.06 -9.22 3.06
N LEU A 262 29.53 -8.78 1.91
CA LEU A 262 30.07 -9.71 0.89
C LEU A 262 31.28 -10.44 1.48
N CYS A 263 31.45 -11.72 1.16
CA CYS A 263 32.68 -12.40 1.47
C CYS A 263 33.80 -11.73 0.67
N GLU A 264 34.81 -11.20 1.35
CA GLU A 264 36.04 -10.79 0.67
C GLU A 264 36.64 -12.06 0.01
N THR A 265 36.70 -12.05 -1.32
CA THR A 265 37.30 -13.13 -2.14
C THR A 265 38.81 -13.04 -2.14
#